data_bf9901fe45e3e040b923d76e2dd230b5
#
_entry.id   bf9901fe45e3e040b923d76e2dd230b5
#
_cell.length_a   1.000
_cell.length_b   1.000
_cell.length_c   1.000
_cell.angle_alpha   90.00
_cell.angle_beta   90.00
_cell.angle_gamma   90.00
#
_symmetry.space_group_name_H-M   'P 1'
#
loop_
_entity.id
_entity.type
_entity.pdbx_description
1 polymer ?
#
loop_
_entity_poly.entity_id
_entity_poly.type
_entity_poly.pdbx_seq_one_letter_code
_entity_poly.pdbx_strand_id
1 'polypeptide(L)' 'MKKIVLTGAAGRLGSYLREPLSKMAETLVSSDIKDDIGKLYAGESYVKADLESLDDMMSLLEGADMVVHFGA' A
#
# COMPACT_ATOMS: atom_id res chain seq x y z
N MET A 1 -13.83 -2.81 6.21
CA MET A 1 -13.23 -2.84 4.87
C MET A 1 -12.42 -4.09 4.69
N LYS A 2 -12.48 -4.67 3.51
CA LYS A 2 -11.68 -5.87 3.23
C LYS A 2 -10.27 -5.52 2.81
N LYS A 3 -10.11 -4.56 1.90
CA LYS A 3 -8.81 -4.27 1.33
C LYS A 3 -8.57 -2.77 1.18
N ILE A 4 -7.49 -2.30 1.76
CA ILE A 4 -6.98 -0.94 1.58
C ILE A 4 -5.66 -1.03 0.83
N VAL A 5 -5.47 -0.17 -0.17
CA VAL A 5 -4.20 -0.03 -0.87
C VAL A 5 -3.58 1.30 -0.47
N LEU A 6 -2.35 1.26 -0.01
CA LEU A 6 -1.57 2.45 0.36
C LEU A 6 -0.40 2.58 -0.60
N THR A 7 -0.35 3.66 -1.37
CA THR A 7 0.79 3.95 -2.23
C THR A 7 1.72 4.95 -1.55
N GLY A 8 3.00 4.91 -1.88
CA GLY A 8 3.99 5.75 -1.21
C GLY A 8 4.26 5.31 0.23
N ALA A 9 4.14 4.00 0.50
CA ALA A 9 4.22 3.45 1.84
C ALA A 9 5.59 3.60 2.50
N ALA A 10 6.65 3.77 1.71
CA ALA A 10 8.00 3.98 2.22
C ALA A 10 8.30 5.44 2.53
N GLY A 11 7.41 6.37 2.13
CA GLY A 11 7.58 7.79 2.37
C GLY A 11 7.27 8.16 3.82
N ARG A 12 7.51 9.44 4.15
CA ARG A 12 7.35 9.92 5.53
C ARG A 12 5.90 9.77 6.01
N LEU A 13 4.94 10.28 5.23
CA LEU A 13 3.53 10.22 5.62
C LEU A 13 2.97 8.81 5.47
N GLY A 14 3.30 8.14 4.36
CA GLY A 14 2.82 6.79 4.12
C GLY A 14 3.24 5.82 5.20
N SER A 15 4.49 5.90 5.66
CA SER A 15 4.99 5.00 6.68
C SER A 15 4.27 5.16 8.03
N TYR A 16 3.83 6.37 8.35
CA TYR A 16 3.06 6.62 9.58
C TYR A 16 1.66 6.02 9.51
N LEU A 17 1.10 5.90 8.32
CA LEU A 17 -0.28 5.42 8.16
C LEU A 17 -0.38 3.90 8.06
N ARG A 18 0.72 3.21 7.87
CA ARG A 18 0.70 1.74 7.72
C ARG A 18 0.04 1.05 8.90
N GLU A 19 0.42 1.40 10.11
CA GLU A 19 -0.13 0.76 11.31
C GLU A 19 -1.62 1.01 11.47
N PRO A 20 -2.11 2.27 11.52
CA PRO A 20 -3.54 2.48 11.68
C PRO A 20 -4.37 1.90 10.53
N LEU A 21 -3.87 1.97 9.29
CA LEU A 21 -4.61 1.41 8.16
C LEU A 21 -4.66 -0.12 8.22
N SER A 22 -3.61 -0.76 8.73
CA SER A 22 -3.60 -2.22 8.88
C SER A 22 -4.67 -2.71 9.86
N LYS A 23 -5.11 -1.84 10.76
CA LYS A 23 -6.16 -2.15 11.74
C LYS A 23 -7.57 -1.87 11.20
N MET A 24 -7.69 -1.11 10.11
CA MET A 24 -8.97 -0.72 9.53
C MET A 24 -9.49 -1.73 8.50
N ALA A 25 -8.62 -2.57 7.98
CA ALA A 25 -8.99 -3.51 6.92
C ALA A 25 -8.46 -4.91 7.24
N GLU A 26 -9.08 -5.91 6.64
CA GLU A 26 -8.58 -7.28 6.74
C GLU A 26 -7.24 -7.42 6.06
N THR A 27 -7.05 -6.69 4.96
CA THR A 27 -5.80 -6.69 4.21
C THR A 27 -5.39 -5.24 3.89
N LEU A 28 -4.15 -4.90 4.24
CA LEU A 28 -3.52 -3.67 3.79
C LEU A 28 -2.46 -4.04 2.78
N VAL A 29 -2.56 -3.52 1.56
CA VAL A 29 -1.53 -3.67 0.55
C VAL A 29 -0.75 -2.37 0.51
N SER A 30 0.46 -2.40 1.05
CA SER A 30 1.37 -1.26 1.02
C SER A 30 2.25 -1.36 -0.21
N SER A 31 2.41 -0.26 -0.92
CA SER A 31 3.16 -0.23 -2.16
C SER A 31 4.10 0.96 -2.23
N ASP A 32 5.25 0.75 -2.86
CA ASP A 32 6.23 1.77 -3.12
C ASP A 32 7.15 1.27 -4.24
N ILE A 33 8.02 2.13 -4.72
CA ILE A 33 9.02 1.73 -5.72
C ILE A 33 10.22 1.04 -5.09
N LYS A 34 10.38 1.14 -3.78
CA LYS A 34 11.50 0.49 -3.07
C LYS A 34 11.35 -1.02 -3.04
N ASP A 35 12.46 -1.73 -2.96
CA ASP A 35 12.45 -3.19 -2.93
C ASP A 35 11.85 -3.74 -1.64
N ASP A 36 12.00 -3.01 -0.53
CA ASP A 36 11.60 -3.47 0.79
C ASP A 36 11.24 -2.27 1.65
N ILE A 37 10.26 -2.44 2.53
CA ILE A 37 9.85 -1.42 3.50
C ILE A 37 10.04 -1.89 4.94
N GLY A 38 10.75 -2.98 5.14
CA GLY A 38 11.03 -3.52 6.46
C GLY A 38 9.93 -4.43 6.97
N LYS A 39 9.79 -4.48 8.30
CA LYS A 39 8.84 -5.37 8.95
C LYS A 39 7.40 -4.98 8.65
N LEU A 40 6.59 -5.96 8.32
CA LEU A 40 5.18 -5.76 8.02
C LEU A 40 4.32 -5.91 9.27
N TYR A 41 3.21 -5.18 9.31
CA TYR A 41 2.19 -5.33 10.35
C TYR A 41 1.28 -6.52 10.04
N ALA A 42 0.51 -6.96 11.01
CA ALA A 42 -0.45 -8.05 10.82
C ALA A 42 -1.48 -7.64 9.74
N GLY A 43 -1.70 -8.50 8.78
CA GLY A 43 -2.62 -8.23 7.67
C GLY A 43 -2.04 -7.35 6.57
N GLU A 44 -0.80 -6.91 6.71
CA GLU A 44 -0.14 -6.11 5.68
C GLU A 44 0.67 -6.98 4.74
N SER A 45 0.61 -6.68 3.45
CA SER A 45 1.53 -7.21 2.45
C SER A 45 2.15 -6.06 1.68
N TYR A 46 3.33 -6.28 1.13
CA TYR A 46 4.03 -5.26 0.36
C TYR A 46 4.14 -5.68 -1.10
N VAL A 47 3.77 -4.77 -1.98
CA VAL A 47 3.90 -4.97 -3.44
C VAL A 47 4.73 -3.82 -3.99
N LYS A 48 5.90 -4.15 -4.54
CA LYS A 48 6.69 -3.17 -5.27
C LYS A 48 5.98 -2.83 -6.57
N ALA A 49 5.69 -1.57 -6.79
CA ALA A 49 5.00 -1.12 -7.99
C ALA A 49 5.47 0.26 -8.40
N ASP A 50 5.56 0.47 -9.70
CA ASP A 50 5.88 1.75 -10.29
C ASP A 50 4.59 2.48 -10.63
N LEU A 51 4.36 3.63 -10.00
CA LEU A 51 3.13 4.41 -10.21
C LEU A 51 3.01 4.95 -11.64
N GLU A 52 4.11 4.99 -12.40
CA GLU A 52 4.08 5.39 -13.79
C GLU A 52 3.70 4.25 -14.72
N SER A 53 3.69 3.01 -14.22
CA SER A 53 3.29 1.84 -14.98
C SER A 53 1.79 1.61 -14.81
N LEU A 54 1.04 1.72 -15.91
CA LEU A 54 -0.40 1.49 -15.90
C LEU A 54 -0.73 0.07 -15.48
N ASP A 55 0.02 -0.90 -15.99
CA ASP A 55 -0.20 -2.31 -15.65
C ASP A 55 0.02 -2.57 -14.17
N ASP A 56 1.08 -2.01 -13.58
CA ASP A 56 1.35 -2.13 -12.15
C ASP A 56 0.21 -1.53 -11.34
N MET A 57 -0.27 -0.35 -11.73
CA MET A 57 -1.35 0.32 -11.03
C MET A 57 -2.66 -0.45 -11.12
N MET A 58 -2.99 -0.97 -12.28
CA MET A 58 -4.23 -1.74 -12.45
C MET A 58 -4.22 -3.00 -11.60
N SER A 59 -3.09 -3.71 -11.58
CA SER A 59 -2.95 -4.91 -10.74
C SER A 59 -3.03 -4.56 -9.26
N LEU A 60 -2.36 -3.48 -8.86
CA LEU A 60 -2.32 -3.05 -7.47
C LEU A 60 -3.69 -2.68 -6.93
N LEU A 61 -4.49 -1.98 -7.72
CA LEU A 61 -5.77 -1.43 -7.28
C LEU A 61 -6.93 -2.41 -7.41
N GLU A 62 -6.70 -3.56 -8.01
CA GLU A 62 -7.76 -4.55 -8.22
C GLU A 62 -8.36 -5.00 -6.88
N GLY A 63 -9.68 -4.89 -6.78
CA GLY A 63 -10.42 -5.32 -5.60
C GLY A 63 -10.26 -4.42 -4.38
N ALA A 64 -9.64 -3.26 -4.52
CA ALA A 64 -9.47 -2.34 -3.39
C ALA A 64 -10.78 -1.66 -3.02
N ASP A 65 -11.11 -1.65 -1.72
CA ASP A 65 -12.24 -0.90 -1.19
C ASP A 65 -11.89 0.57 -0.99
N MET A 66 -10.63 0.84 -0.69
CA MET A 66 -10.13 2.21 -0.50
C MET A 66 -8.68 2.30 -0.95
N VAL A 67 -8.34 3.43 -1.54
CA VAL A 67 -6.96 3.72 -1.94
C VAL A 67 -6.50 4.99 -1.25
N VAL A 68 -5.37 4.92 -0.56
CA VAL A 68 -4.72 6.07 0.05
C VAL A 68 -3.43 6.31 -0.72
N HIS A 69 -3.35 7.44 -1.40
CA HIS A 69 -2.29 7.69 -2.37
C HIS A 69 -1.37 8.81 -1.90
N PHE A 70 -0.12 8.47 -1.61
CA PHE A 70 0.94 9.43 -1.28
C PHE A 70 2.11 9.36 -2.25
N GLY A 71 2.02 8.56 -3.28
CA GLY A 71 3.03 8.52 -4.33
C GLY A 71 3.03 9.83 -5.13
N ALA A 72 4.18 10.42 -5.29
CA ALA A 72 4.30 11.66 -6.05
C ALA A 72 4.72 11.38 -7.49
#